data_7e4ccbd0b6bb429e18d789ea08fc81ef
#
_entry.id   7e4ccbd0b6bb429e18d789ea08fc81ef
#
_cell.length_a   1.000
_cell.length_b   1.000
_cell.length_c   1.000
_cell.angle_alpha   90.00
_cell.angle_beta   90.00
_cell.angle_gamma   90.00
#
_symmetry.space_group_name_H-M   'P 1'
#
loop_
_entity.id
_entity.type
_entity.pdbx_description
1 polymer ?
#
loop_
_entity_poly.entity_id
_entity_poly.type
_entity_poly.pdbx_seq_one_letter_code
_entity_poly.pdbx_strand_id
1 'polypeptide(L)'
;MPETEQVTLPQTAALKLYWVGGAKGGVGKSIVAMALLDYLITLGMSPLLVETDTANPDVFKSYGELVETVQLDLDTRDGWIALLTLCEQATRPVVINTGSRNSAAVARFADLFQLGLDDLAAELVALWVINEQRDSLELLRQFRAALPSVRVHVLRNQHCAPTFPLYDQSNLRQEIETNGGLSLTFPDLAGRVTRELYDRRLTLMAAEREMPFGNRIELKRWRQAAKQVFSQVVVAASAGGPAK
;
A
#
# COMPACT_ATOMS: atom_id res chain seq x y z
N MET A 1 21.46 -8.79 -49.15
CA MET A 1 20.28 -8.82 -48.29
C MET A 1 20.64 -8.09 -46.99
N PRO A 2 20.05 -6.93 -46.68
CA PRO A 2 20.35 -6.25 -45.43
C PRO A 2 19.66 -6.97 -44.28
N GLU A 3 20.40 -7.26 -43.22
CA GLU A 3 19.91 -7.78 -41.95
C GLU A 3 18.92 -6.75 -41.33
N THR A 4 17.75 -7.25 -41.02
CA THR A 4 16.71 -6.47 -40.33
C THR A 4 17.15 -6.32 -38.88
N GLU A 5 17.67 -5.15 -38.50
CA GLU A 5 17.86 -4.78 -37.09
C GLU A 5 16.52 -4.87 -36.36
N GLN A 6 16.41 -5.87 -35.50
CA GLN A 6 15.30 -5.94 -34.55
C GLN A 6 15.46 -4.77 -33.57
N VAL A 7 14.63 -3.73 -33.76
CA VAL A 7 14.45 -2.66 -32.77
C VAL A 7 13.85 -3.29 -31.51
N THR A 8 14.70 -3.56 -30.54
CA THR A 8 14.27 -3.96 -29.19
C THR A 8 13.57 -2.74 -28.58
N LEU A 9 12.25 -2.79 -28.50
CA LEU A 9 11.46 -1.79 -27.77
C LEU A 9 11.96 -1.79 -26.30
N PRO A 10 12.12 -0.61 -25.67
CA PRO A 10 12.50 -0.55 -24.26
C PRO A 10 11.46 -1.34 -23.45
N GLN A 11 11.92 -2.28 -22.62
CA GLN A 11 11.04 -2.99 -21.66
C GLN A 11 10.32 -1.94 -20.84
N THR A 12 9.03 -1.77 -21.08
CA THR A 12 8.18 -0.94 -20.23
C THR A 12 8.28 -1.47 -18.82
N ALA A 13 8.68 -0.62 -17.88
CA ALA A 13 8.78 -1.01 -16.47
C ALA A 13 7.42 -1.61 -16.03
N ALA A 14 7.47 -2.77 -15.36
CA ALA A 14 6.27 -3.47 -14.90
C ALA A 14 5.38 -2.51 -14.10
N LEU A 15 4.06 -2.59 -14.32
CA LEU A 15 3.08 -1.81 -13.57
C LEU A 15 3.23 -2.11 -12.07
N LYS A 16 3.34 -1.07 -11.25
CA LYS A 16 3.46 -1.21 -9.79
C LYS A 16 2.11 -1.03 -9.12
N LEU A 17 1.65 -2.08 -8.45
CA LEU A 17 0.44 -2.08 -7.64
C LEU A 17 0.84 -2.15 -6.18
N TYR A 18 0.41 -1.17 -5.38
CA TYR A 18 0.66 -1.12 -3.93
C TYR A 18 -0.63 -1.44 -3.19
N TRP A 19 -0.67 -2.59 -2.53
CA TRP A 19 -1.79 -3.03 -1.71
C TRP A 19 -1.56 -2.61 -0.26
N VAL A 20 -2.29 -1.62 0.22
CA VAL A 20 -2.24 -1.23 1.63
C VAL A 20 -3.29 -2.02 2.39
N GLY A 21 -2.84 -3.12 3.00
CA GLY A 21 -3.64 -4.06 3.77
C GLY A 21 -3.33 -4.05 5.25
N GLY A 22 -4.13 -4.78 6.03
CA GLY A 22 -3.90 -4.92 7.48
C GLY A 22 -5.09 -5.59 8.15
N ALA A 23 -4.85 -6.06 9.37
CA ALA A 23 -5.70 -7.03 10.04
C ALA A 23 -7.10 -6.56 10.38
N LYS A 24 -7.26 -5.34 10.87
CA LYS A 24 -8.54 -4.87 11.45
C LYS A 24 -8.78 -3.39 11.17
N GLY A 25 -9.98 -2.93 11.54
CA GLY A 25 -10.26 -1.52 11.64
C GLY A 25 -9.31 -0.84 12.64
N GLY A 26 -8.85 0.37 12.35
CA GLY A 26 -8.03 1.17 13.25
C GLY A 26 -6.53 0.85 13.28
N VAL A 27 -6.01 -0.14 12.54
CA VAL A 27 -4.55 -0.41 12.50
C VAL A 27 -3.72 0.63 11.74
N GLY A 28 -4.38 1.59 11.07
CA GLY A 28 -3.70 2.70 10.38
C GLY A 28 -3.52 2.52 8.87
N LYS A 29 -4.30 1.68 8.20
CA LYS A 29 -4.22 1.51 6.73
C LYS A 29 -4.36 2.83 5.98
N SER A 30 -5.40 3.60 6.29
CA SER A 30 -5.67 4.86 5.60
C SER A 30 -4.53 5.87 5.73
N ILE A 31 -3.93 6.02 6.92
CA ILE A 31 -2.80 6.93 7.10
C ILE A 31 -1.53 6.45 6.37
N VAL A 32 -1.33 5.13 6.27
CA VAL A 32 -0.25 4.52 5.47
C VAL A 32 -0.49 4.79 3.98
N ALA A 33 -1.73 4.61 3.48
CA ALA A 33 -2.08 4.91 2.10
C ALA A 33 -1.90 6.40 1.75
N MET A 34 -2.34 7.31 2.63
CA MET A 34 -2.11 8.76 2.48
C MET A 34 -0.61 9.09 2.41
N ALA A 35 0.20 8.48 3.28
CA ALA A 35 1.63 8.71 3.31
C ALA A 35 2.36 8.14 2.09
N LEU A 36 1.91 6.99 1.56
CA LEU A 36 2.43 6.43 0.32
C LEU A 36 2.08 7.31 -0.88
N LEU A 37 0.83 7.77 -0.99
CA LEU A 37 0.40 8.71 -2.04
C LEU A 37 1.26 9.99 -1.99
N ASP A 38 1.42 10.59 -0.82
CA ASP A 38 2.28 11.76 -0.61
C ASP A 38 3.73 11.50 -1.04
N TYR A 39 4.27 10.33 -0.72
CA TYR A 39 5.62 9.93 -1.14
C TYR A 39 5.74 9.82 -2.66
N LEU A 40 4.83 9.10 -3.33
CA LEU A 40 4.83 8.95 -4.79
C LEU A 40 4.69 10.30 -5.50
N ILE A 41 3.81 11.17 -5.02
CA ILE A 41 3.64 12.54 -5.54
C ILE A 41 4.94 13.35 -5.37
N THR A 42 5.66 13.23 -4.25
CA THR A 42 6.94 13.93 -4.06
C THR A 42 8.06 13.42 -4.96
N LEU A 43 7.93 12.21 -5.52
CA LEU A 43 8.79 11.67 -6.58
C LEU A 43 8.39 12.13 -7.98
N GLY A 44 7.39 13.01 -8.12
CA GLY A 44 6.87 13.46 -9.41
C GLY A 44 5.95 12.46 -10.10
N MET A 45 5.54 11.40 -9.41
CA MET A 45 4.59 10.41 -9.94
C MET A 45 3.15 10.90 -9.78
N SER A 46 2.26 10.42 -10.64
CA SER A 46 0.81 10.69 -10.58
C SER A 46 0.07 9.39 -10.26
N PRO A 47 0.08 8.90 -9.01
CA PRO A 47 -0.53 7.63 -8.67
C PRO A 47 -2.05 7.64 -8.89
N LEU A 48 -2.62 6.47 -9.21
CA LEU A 48 -4.05 6.21 -9.19
C LEU A 48 -4.42 5.65 -7.82
N LEU A 49 -5.43 6.20 -7.16
CA LEU A 49 -5.98 5.66 -5.92
C LEU A 49 -7.18 4.75 -6.21
N VAL A 50 -7.12 3.53 -5.71
CA VAL A 50 -8.30 2.65 -5.62
C VAL A 50 -8.71 2.59 -4.15
N GLU A 51 -9.83 3.22 -3.83
CA GLU A 51 -10.42 3.19 -2.48
C GLU A 51 -11.41 2.04 -2.39
N THR A 52 -11.17 1.10 -1.48
CA THR A 52 -12.04 -0.05 -1.29
C THR A 52 -12.68 -0.11 0.10
N ASP A 53 -12.39 0.83 0.98
CA ASP A 53 -13.16 1.03 2.21
C ASP A 53 -14.40 1.87 1.93
N THR A 54 -15.42 1.24 1.35
CA THR A 54 -16.66 1.91 0.98
C THR A 54 -17.45 2.43 2.19
N ALA A 55 -17.20 1.90 3.38
CA ALA A 55 -17.85 2.34 4.61
C ALA A 55 -17.21 3.63 5.16
N ASN A 56 -15.88 3.72 5.11
CA ASN A 56 -15.11 4.88 5.59
C ASN A 56 -14.04 5.27 4.55
N PRO A 57 -14.41 5.88 3.42
CA PRO A 57 -13.48 6.20 2.33
C PRO A 57 -12.63 7.44 2.68
N ASP A 58 -11.83 7.34 3.75
CA ASP A 58 -11.12 8.52 4.30
C ASP A 58 -9.98 8.98 3.40
N VAL A 59 -9.33 8.05 2.67
CA VAL A 59 -8.28 8.43 1.73
C VAL A 59 -8.89 9.16 0.53
N PHE A 60 -10.02 8.67 0.01
CA PHE A 60 -10.77 9.35 -1.05
C PHE A 60 -11.20 10.76 -0.63
N LYS A 61 -11.75 10.93 0.60
CA LYS A 61 -12.19 12.24 1.11
C LYS A 61 -11.07 13.26 1.16
N SER A 62 -9.81 12.82 1.38
CA SER A 62 -8.66 13.70 1.50
C SER A 62 -7.89 13.90 0.18
N TYR A 63 -7.81 12.86 -0.65
CA TYR A 63 -6.96 12.85 -1.84
C TYR A 63 -7.72 12.84 -3.17
N GLY A 64 -9.05 12.63 -3.18
CA GLY A 64 -9.84 12.46 -4.39
C GLY A 64 -9.85 13.66 -5.35
N GLU A 65 -9.54 14.86 -4.87
CA GLU A 65 -9.36 16.05 -5.73
C GLU A 65 -7.92 16.21 -6.23
N LEU A 66 -6.95 15.56 -5.57
CA LEU A 66 -5.53 15.69 -5.89
C LEU A 66 -5.04 14.60 -6.84
N VAL A 67 -5.55 13.38 -6.72
CA VAL A 67 -5.20 12.23 -7.55
C VAL A 67 -6.46 11.61 -8.14
N GLU A 68 -6.34 11.05 -9.33
CA GLU A 68 -7.44 10.26 -9.89
C GLU A 68 -7.78 9.11 -8.94
N THR A 69 -9.06 8.97 -8.66
CA THR A 69 -9.55 8.00 -7.67
C THR A 69 -10.74 7.23 -8.19
N VAL A 70 -10.71 5.91 -7.99
CA VAL A 70 -11.83 5.01 -8.26
C VAL A 70 -12.22 4.32 -6.94
N GLN A 71 -13.53 4.26 -6.65
CA GLN A 71 -14.05 3.49 -5.52
C GLN A 71 -14.56 2.14 -6.02
N LEU A 72 -14.10 1.04 -5.40
CA LEU A 72 -14.48 -0.31 -5.76
C LEU A 72 -14.90 -1.10 -4.51
N ASP A 73 -15.98 -1.89 -4.65
CA ASP A 73 -16.40 -2.83 -3.61
C ASP A 73 -15.75 -4.21 -3.85
N LEU A 74 -14.64 -4.47 -3.17
CA LEU A 74 -13.94 -5.75 -3.27
C LEU A 74 -14.60 -6.89 -2.48
N ASP A 75 -15.73 -6.67 -1.81
CA ASP A 75 -16.54 -7.75 -1.25
C ASP A 75 -17.32 -8.50 -2.35
N THR A 76 -17.37 -7.95 -3.57
CA THR A 76 -18.07 -8.50 -4.74
C THR A 76 -17.10 -8.97 -5.82
N ARG A 77 -17.52 -9.96 -6.63
CA ARG A 77 -16.77 -10.41 -7.81
C ARG A 77 -16.59 -9.28 -8.84
N ASP A 78 -17.65 -8.49 -9.05
CA ASP A 78 -17.62 -7.39 -10.03
C ASP A 78 -16.59 -6.33 -9.66
N GLY A 79 -16.40 -6.08 -8.36
CA GLY A 79 -15.33 -5.18 -7.89
C GLY A 79 -13.93 -5.70 -8.22
N TRP A 80 -13.68 -7.01 -8.15
CA TRP A 80 -12.40 -7.60 -8.56
C TRP A 80 -12.19 -7.56 -10.08
N ILE A 81 -13.24 -7.81 -10.87
CA ILE A 81 -13.19 -7.67 -12.33
C ILE A 81 -12.89 -6.22 -12.70
N ALA A 82 -13.56 -5.26 -12.07
CA ALA A 82 -13.32 -3.84 -12.29
C ALA A 82 -11.90 -3.42 -11.90
N LEU A 83 -11.35 -3.96 -10.79
CA LEU A 83 -9.96 -3.71 -10.38
C LEU A 83 -8.98 -4.19 -11.45
N LEU A 84 -9.14 -5.40 -11.98
CA LEU A 84 -8.26 -5.95 -13.03
C LEU A 84 -8.36 -5.14 -14.33
N THR A 85 -9.56 -4.76 -14.75
CA THR A 85 -9.76 -3.88 -15.93
C THR A 85 -9.07 -2.53 -15.74
N LEU A 86 -9.16 -1.95 -14.55
CA LEU A 86 -8.47 -0.70 -14.22
C LEU A 86 -6.95 -0.88 -14.24
N CYS A 87 -6.43 -1.99 -13.71
CA CYS A 87 -5.00 -2.31 -13.75
C CYS A 87 -4.48 -2.48 -15.18
N GLU A 88 -5.25 -3.11 -16.08
CA GLU A 88 -4.91 -3.26 -17.50
C GLU A 88 -4.71 -1.90 -18.19
N GLN A 89 -5.54 -0.92 -17.84
CA GLN A 89 -5.51 0.43 -18.42
C GLN A 89 -4.48 1.35 -17.75
N ALA A 90 -3.96 0.96 -16.58
CA ALA A 90 -3.08 1.82 -15.79
C ALA A 90 -1.67 1.87 -16.38
N THR A 91 -1.17 3.09 -16.61
CA THR A 91 0.22 3.37 -17.04
C THR A 91 1.07 3.98 -15.94
N ARG A 92 0.55 3.99 -14.71
CA ARG A 92 1.11 4.68 -13.54
C ARG A 92 0.90 3.84 -12.28
N PRO A 93 1.65 4.11 -11.18
CA PRO A 93 1.47 3.35 -9.94
C PRO A 93 0.02 3.39 -9.43
N VAL A 94 -0.50 2.24 -9.01
CA VAL A 94 -1.83 2.12 -8.42
C VAL A 94 -1.68 1.87 -6.93
N VAL A 95 -2.33 2.67 -6.09
CA VAL A 95 -2.39 2.51 -4.64
C VAL A 95 -3.79 2.04 -4.26
N ILE A 96 -3.88 0.85 -3.71
CA ILE A 96 -5.14 0.21 -3.29
C ILE A 96 -5.25 0.34 -1.78
N ASN A 97 -6.15 1.21 -1.29
CA ASN A 97 -6.47 1.30 0.13
C ASN A 97 -7.58 0.30 0.48
N THR A 98 -7.32 -0.63 1.43
CA THR A 98 -8.26 -1.69 1.72
C THR A 98 -9.10 -1.44 2.96
N GLY A 99 -10.38 -1.77 2.87
CA GLY A 99 -11.28 -1.85 4.01
C GLY A 99 -10.95 -3.01 4.94
N SER A 100 -11.40 -2.93 6.19
CA SER A 100 -11.15 -3.98 7.19
C SER A 100 -11.82 -5.32 6.86
N ARG A 101 -12.86 -5.32 6.03
CA ARG A 101 -13.62 -6.51 5.61
C ARG A 101 -13.01 -7.24 4.42
N ASN A 102 -12.15 -6.61 3.64
CA ASN A 102 -11.62 -7.18 2.40
C ASN A 102 -10.73 -8.42 2.59
N SER A 103 -10.28 -8.75 3.81
CA SER A 103 -9.44 -9.93 4.06
C SER A 103 -10.12 -11.25 3.66
N ALA A 104 -11.41 -11.42 3.93
CA ALA A 104 -12.17 -12.60 3.51
C ALA A 104 -12.39 -12.63 2.00
N ALA A 105 -12.59 -11.47 1.39
CA ALA A 105 -12.75 -11.34 -0.05
C ALA A 105 -11.47 -11.68 -0.81
N VAL A 106 -10.29 -11.30 -0.29
CA VAL A 106 -9.00 -11.71 -0.87
C VAL A 106 -8.91 -13.22 -0.97
N ALA A 107 -9.18 -13.96 0.12
CA ALA A 107 -9.13 -15.42 0.09
C ALA A 107 -10.14 -16.03 -0.91
N ARG A 108 -11.30 -15.40 -1.09
CA ARG A 108 -12.37 -15.86 -1.98
C ARG A 108 -12.08 -15.64 -3.46
N PHE A 109 -11.34 -14.58 -3.80
CA PHE A 109 -11.09 -14.17 -5.19
C PHE A 109 -9.60 -14.17 -5.55
N ALA A 110 -8.75 -14.81 -4.71
CA ALA A 110 -7.30 -14.88 -4.91
C ALA A 110 -6.93 -15.44 -6.28
N ASP A 111 -7.58 -16.53 -6.72
CA ASP A 111 -7.29 -17.18 -8.00
C ASP A 111 -7.54 -16.25 -9.19
N LEU A 112 -8.66 -15.52 -9.17
CA LEU A 112 -8.99 -14.53 -10.19
C LEU A 112 -7.93 -13.41 -10.22
N PHE A 113 -7.56 -12.92 -9.05
CA PHE A 113 -6.61 -11.82 -8.94
C PHE A 113 -5.21 -12.23 -9.36
N GLN A 114 -4.73 -13.42 -8.92
CA GLN A 114 -3.42 -13.95 -9.29
C GLN A 114 -3.32 -14.14 -10.80
N LEU A 115 -4.32 -14.77 -11.42
CA LEU A 115 -4.36 -14.96 -12.87
C LEU A 115 -4.25 -13.63 -13.62
N GLY A 116 -5.00 -12.62 -13.19
CA GLY A 116 -4.93 -11.29 -13.79
C GLY A 116 -3.57 -10.60 -13.59
N LEU A 117 -2.94 -10.74 -12.42
CA LEU A 117 -1.59 -10.19 -12.18
C LEU A 117 -0.54 -10.83 -13.10
N ASP A 118 -0.62 -12.15 -13.31
CA ASP A 118 0.29 -12.89 -14.17
C ASP A 118 0.15 -12.44 -15.64
N ASP A 119 -1.09 -12.30 -16.12
CA ASP A 119 -1.39 -11.85 -17.50
C ASP A 119 -0.95 -10.39 -17.75
N LEU A 120 -1.09 -9.52 -16.75
CA LEU A 120 -0.69 -8.11 -16.85
C LEU A 120 0.81 -7.89 -16.70
N ALA A 121 1.58 -8.91 -16.31
CA ALA A 121 2.97 -8.75 -15.88
C ALA A 121 3.15 -7.63 -14.84
N ALA A 122 2.14 -7.44 -13.97
CA ALA A 122 2.12 -6.42 -12.94
C ALA A 122 2.82 -6.90 -11.67
N GLU A 123 3.57 -6.02 -11.02
CA GLU A 123 4.16 -6.32 -9.71
C GLU A 123 3.26 -5.79 -8.59
N LEU A 124 2.69 -6.72 -7.81
CA LEU A 124 1.95 -6.39 -6.59
C LEU A 124 2.89 -6.38 -5.39
N VAL A 125 2.94 -5.25 -4.70
CA VAL A 125 3.66 -5.06 -3.45
C VAL A 125 2.66 -4.81 -2.33
N ALA A 126 2.57 -5.73 -1.37
CA ALA A 126 1.68 -5.57 -0.22
C ALA A 126 2.40 -4.86 0.93
N LEU A 127 1.80 -3.78 1.40
CA LEU A 127 2.15 -3.05 2.61
C LEU A 127 1.17 -3.49 3.71
N TRP A 128 1.59 -4.45 4.53
CA TRP A 128 0.72 -5.03 5.53
C TRP A 128 0.92 -4.37 6.90
N VAL A 129 -0.08 -3.59 7.31
CA VAL A 129 -0.05 -2.85 8.57
C VAL A 129 -0.48 -3.74 9.73
N ILE A 130 0.35 -3.86 10.75
CA ILE A 130 0.08 -4.66 11.95
C ILE A 130 0.03 -3.81 13.23
N ASN A 131 -0.76 -4.31 14.18
CA ASN A 131 -0.68 -3.97 15.61
C ASN A 131 -0.02 -5.13 16.37
N GLU A 132 0.03 -5.05 17.71
CA GLU A 132 0.64 -6.06 18.58
C GLU A 132 -0.21 -7.32 18.78
N GLN A 133 -1.45 -7.38 18.26
CA GLN A 133 -2.40 -8.45 18.52
C GLN A 133 -2.16 -9.68 17.63
N ARG A 134 -2.49 -10.88 18.18
CA ARG A 134 -2.35 -12.16 17.48
C ARG A 134 -3.15 -12.20 16.16
N ASP A 135 -4.36 -11.63 16.16
CA ASP A 135 -5.22 -11.62 14.97
C ASP A 135 -4.57 -10.90 13.78
N SER A 136 -3.69 -9.90 14.06
CA SER A 136 -2.91 -9.25 13.00
C SER A 136 -2.03 -10.22 12.24
N LEU A 137 -1.40 -11.15 12.96
CA LEU A 137 -0.51 -12.15 12.37
C LEU A 137 -1.30 -13.25 11.66
N GLU A 138 -2.45 -13.64 12.22
CA GLU A 138 -3.30 -14.66 11.61
C GLU A 138 -3.83 -14.21 10.25
N LEU A 139 -4.34 -13.00 10.15
CA LEU A 139 -4.81 -12.43 8.89
C LEU A 139 -3.67 -12.23 7.88
N LEU A 140 -2.47 -11.91 8.35
CA LEU A 140 -1.29 -11.86 7.47
C LEU A 140 -0.93 -13.23 6.90
N ARG A 141 -1.01 -14.31 7.71
CA ARG A 141 -0.81 -15.68 7.22
C ARG A 141 -1.85 -16.06 6.17
N GLN A 142 -3.13 -15.74 6.42
CA GLN A 142 -4.22 -16.01 5.48
C GLN A 142 -4.00 -15.26 4.15
N PHE A 143 -3.61 -13.99 4.20
CA PHE A 143 -3.29 -13.20 3.00
C PHE A 143 -2.15 -13.84 2.20
N ARG A 144 -1.05 -14.22 2.86
CA ARG A 144 0.10 -14.87 2.20
C ARG A 144 -0.23 -16.26 1.65
N ALA A 145 -1.10 -17.02 2.33
CA ALA A 145 -1.57 -18.31 1.82
C ALA A 145 -2.43 -18.16 0.57
N ALA A 146 -3.25 -17.09 0.51
CA ALA A 146 -4.09 -16.78 -0.64
C ALA A 146 -3.30 -16.25 -1.85
N LEU A 147 -2.24 -15.47 -1.61
CA LEU A 147 -1.41 -14.81 -2.64
C LEU A 147 0.07 -15.08 -2.37
N PRO A 148 0.56 -16.31 -2.57
CA PRO A 148 1.91 -16.72 -2.15
C PRO A 148 3.04 -16.05 -2.95
N SER A 149 2.78 -15.61 -4.18
CA SER A 149 3.75 -14.93 -5.05
C SER A 149 3.95 -13.45 -4.70
N VAL A 150 3.02 -12.86 -3.91
CA VAL A 150 3.03 -11.44 -3.61
C VAL A 150 4.12 -11.11 -2.58
N ARG A 151 4.95 -10.13 -2.92
CA ARG A 151 5.93 -9.58 -1.98
C ARG A 151 5.21 -8.77 -0.89
N VAL A 152 5.44 -9.13 0.37
CA VAL A 152 4.81 -8.49 1.52
C VAL A 152 5.86 -7.75 2.35
N HIS A 153 5.67 -6.45 2.55
CA HIS A 153 6.39 -5.66 3.55
C HIS A 153 5.48 -5.43 4.75
N VAL A 154 5.96 -5.77 5.94
CA VAL A 154 5.20 -5.58 7.17
C VAL A 154 5.53 -4.23 7.77
N LEU A 155 4.49 -3.43 8.03
CA LEU A 155 4.57 -2.13 8.68
C LEU A 155 4.10 -2.27 10.13
N ARG A 156 5.04 -2.28 11.07
CA ARG A 156 4.79 -2.26 12.52
C ARG A 156 4.40 -0.83 12.90
N ASN A 157 3.10 -0.57 13.04
CA ASN A 157 2.60 0.78 13.27
C ASN A 157 2.81 1.21 14.73
N GLN A 158 3.74 2.12 14.98
CA GLN A 158 4.06 2.62 16.33
C GLN A 158 2.91 3.38 16.99
N HIS A 159 1.92 3.81 16.23
CA HIS A 159 0.69 4.36 16.81
C HIS A 159 -0.09 3.31 17.62
N CYS A 160 -0.05 2.05 17.21
CA CYS A 160 -0.74 0.95 17.90
C CYS A 160 0.05 0.43 19.12
N ALA A 161 1.38 0.31 18.97
CA ALA A 161 2.24 -0.18 20.03
C ALA A 161 3.70 0.25 19.81
N PRO A 162 4.51 0.43 20.87
CA PRO A 162 5.93 0.73 20.74
C PRO A 162 6.77 -0.47 20.30
N THR A 163 6.30 -1.71 20.58
CA THR A 163 7.00 -2.96 20.26
C THR A 163 6.03 -4.03 19.76
N PHE A 164 6.56 -5.02 19.02
CA PHE A 164 5.76 -6.06 18.35
C PHE A 164 6.31 -7.47 18.64
N PRO A 165 6.43 -7.90 19.92
CA PRO A 165 7.13 -9.13 20.29
C PRO A 165 6.53 -10.38 19.63
N LEU A 166 5.21 -10.47 19.48
CA LEU A 166 4.55 -11.61 18.81
C LEU A 166 4.98 -11.74 17.34
N TYR A 167 5.17 -10.62 16.63
CA TYR A 167 5.66 -10.63 15.26
C TYR A 167 7.18 -10.84 15.24
N ASP A 168 7.92 -10.09 16.01
CA ASP A 168 9.39 -10.06 15.98
C ASP A 168 10.02 -11.42 16.33
N GLN A 169 9.34 -12.24 17.15
CA GLN A 169 9.78 -13.60 17.53
C GLN A 169 9.11 -14.70 16.70
N SER A 170 8.30 -14.36 15.70
CA SER A 170 7.55 -15.36 14.91
C SER A 170 8.34 -15.88 13.73
N ASN A 171 8.10 -17.14 13.35
CA ASN A 171 8.58 -17.70 12.08
C ASN A 171 8.05 -16.92 10.88
N LEU A 172 6.86 -16.29 11.02
CA LEU A 172 6.25 -15.48 9.97
C LEU A 172 7.15 -14.31 9.54
N ARG A 173 7.84 -13.68 10.47
CA ARG A 173 8.84 -12.64 10.16
C ARG A 173 9.97 -13.20 9.30
N GLN A 174 10.56 -14.34 9.72
CA GLN A 174 11.64 -14.98 8.97
C GLN A 174 11.21 -15.36 7.55
N GLU A 175 10.00 -15.94 7.42
CA GLU A 175 9.43 -16.28 6.13
C GLU A 175 9.25 -15.06 5.23
N ILE A 176 8.79 -13.93 5.76
CA ILE A 176 8.61 -12.68 5.01
C ILE A 176 9.96 -12.16 4.52
N GLU A 177 10.95 -12.07 5.41
CA GLU A 177 12.28 -11.55 5.10
C GLU A 177 13.04 -12.47 4.11
N THR A 178 12.90 -13.79 4.23
CA THR A 178 13.47 -14.76 3.29
C THR A 178 12.86 -14.63 1.88
N ASN A 179 11.57 -14.26 1.79
CA ASN A 179 10.88 -14.04 0.50
C ASN A 179 11.05 -12.58 -0.03
N GLY A 180 12.06 -11.85 0.44
CA GLY A 180 12.39 -10.50 -0.03
C GLY A 180 11.46 -9.41 0.50
N GLY A 181 10.62 -9.71 1.49
CA GLY A 181 9.85 -8.72 2.22
C GLY A 181 10.70 -8.00 3.27
N LEU A 182 10.21 -6.89 3.77
CA LEU A 182 10.86 -6.09 4.80
C LEU A 182 9.95 -5.97 6.03
N SER A 183 10.57 -5.94 7.22
CA SER A 183 9.92 -5.65 8.49
C SER A 183 10.25 -4.23 8.92
N LEU A 184 9.39 -3.30 8.57
CA LEU A 184 9.61 -1.87 8.74
C LEU A 184 8.83 -1.32 9.94
N THR A 185 9.38 -0.28 10.57
CA THR A 185 8.70 0.45 11.64
C THR A 185 8.06 1.69 11.04
N PHE A 186 6.72 1.77 11.11
CA PHE A 186 5.97 2.92 10.64
C PHE A 186 5.79 3.92 11.79
N PRO A 187 6.16 5.21 11.62
CA PRO A 187 6.23 6.17 12.70
C PRO A 187 4.86 6.53 13.28
N ASP A 188 4.81 6.81 14.57
CA ASP A 188 3.63 7.39 15.24
C ASP A 188 3.48 8.86 14.89
N LEU A 189 2.25 9.27 14.54
CA LEU A 189 1.86 10.66 14.38
C LEU A 189 1.00 11.06 15.57
N ALA A 190 1.32 12.19 16.20
CA ALA A 190 0.60 12.69 17.35
C ALA A 190 -0.92 12.75 17.10
N GLY A 191 -1.72 12.15 17.99
CA GLY A 191 -3.16 11.97 17.81
C GLY A 191 -3.94 13.27 17.55
N ARG A 192 -3.48 14.42 18.08
CA ARG A 192 -4.06 15.72 17.75
C ARG A 192 -3.88 16.12 16.29
N VAL A 193 -2.75 15.76 15.68
CA VAL A 193 -2.44 16.05 14.27
C VAL A 193 -3.25 15.10 13.38
N THR A 194 -3.28 13.81 13.72
CA THR A 194 -4.08 12.81 13.01
C THR A 194 -5.55 13.19 13.01
N ARG A 195 -6.10 13.61 14.16
CA ARG A 195 -7.50 14.04 14.25
C ARG A 195 -7.77 15.23 13.34
N GLU A 196 -6.93 16.26 13.36
CA GLU A 196 -7.11 17.44 12.51
C GLU A 196 -7.01 17.10 11.01
N LEU A 197 -6.14 16.14 10.61
CA LEU A 197 -6.08 15.62 9.24
C LEU A 197 -7.44 15.06 8.78
N TYR A 198 -8.03 14.18 9.59
CA TYR A 198 -9.30 13.53 9.23
C TYR A 198 -10.49 14.48 9.32
N ASP A 199 -10.59 15.28 10.38
CA ASP A 199 -11.71 16.22 10.57
C ASP A 199 -11.80 17.26 9.44
N ARG A 200 -10.64 17.74 8.97
CA ARG A 200 -10.56 18.72 7.88
C ARG A 200 -10.35 18.10 6.51
N ARG A 201 -10.24 16.78 6.40
CA ARG A 201 -10.01 16.05 5.14
C ARG A 201 -8.79 16.59 4.38
N LEU A 202 -7.71 16.88 5.07
CA LEU A 202 -6.51 17.47 4.47
C LEU A 202 -5.61 16.38 3.86
N THR A 203 -5.03 16.70 2.70
CA THR A 203 -3.82 15.99 2.25
C THR A 203 -2.65 16.34 3.16
N LEU A 204 -1.61 15.50 3.23
CA LEU A 204 -0.42 15.79 4.06
C LEU A 204 0.28 17.07 3.60
N MET A 205 0.25 17.38 2.31
CA MET A 205 0.80 18.64 1.77
C MET A 205 -0.01 19.87 2.19
N ALA A 206 -1.34 19.80 2.14
CA ALA A 206 -2.19 20.90 2.58
C ALA A 206 -2.06 21.12 4.09
N ALA A 207 -2.05 20.05 4.87
CA ALA A 207 -1.90 20.08 6.31
C ALA A 207 -0.59 20.74 6.77
N GLU A 208 0.53 20.49 6.07
CA GLU A 208 1.82 21.14 6.36
C GLU A 208 1.79 22.66 6.13
N ARG A 209 0.83 23.16 5.35
CA ARG A 209 0.66 24.63 5.12
C ARG A 209 -0.38 25.23 6.05
N GLU A 210 -1.45 24.52 6.33
CA GLU A 210 -2.67 25.08 6.91
C GLU A 210 -2.83 24.85 8.40
N MET A 211 -2.19 23.83 8.97
CA MET A 211 -2.30 23.53 10.40
C MET A 211 -1.58 24.57 11.27
N PRO A 212 -1.91 24.68 12.57
CA PRO A 212 -1.14 25.46 13.53
C PRO A 212 0.33 25.08 13.55
N PHE A 213 1.22 26.02 13.85
CA PHE A 213 2.67 25.87 13.74
C PHE A 213 3.21 24.57 14.36
N GLY A 214 2.85 24.27 15.63
CA GLY A 214 3.32 23.07 16.32
C GLY A 214 2.87 21.77 15.61
N ASN A 215 1.63 21.73 15.11
CA ASN A 215 1.10 20.58 14.35
C ASN A 215 1.85 20.42 13.01
N ARG A 216 2.17 21.51 12.33
CA ARG A 216 2.97 21.48 11.08
C ARG A 216 4.38 20.92 11.31
N ILE A 217 5.05 21.32 12.39
CA ILE A 217 6.40 20.82 12.70
C ILE A 217 6.38 19.33 13.00
N GLU A 218 5.41 18.87 13.81
CA GLU A 218 5.22 17.44 14.09
C GLU A 218 4.90 16.65 12.82
N LEU A 219 3.99 17.15 11.99
CA LEU A 219 3.65 16.54 10.72
C LEU A 219 4.86 16.45 9.78
N LYS A 220 5.66 17.51 9.69
CA LYS A 220 6.88 17.53 8.86
C LYS A 220 7.89 16.49 9.33
N ARG A 221 8.14 16.39 10.63
CA ARG A 221 8.99 15.34 11.23
C ARG A 221 8.49 13.94 10.86
N TRP A 222 7.20 13.71 11.06
CA TRP A 222 6.57 12.42 10.76
C TRP A 222 6.62 12.09 9.26
N ARG A 223 6.32 13.04 8.38
CA ARG A 223 6.41 12.84 6.92
C ARG A 223 7.82 12.45 6.47
N GLN A 224 8.85 13.05 7.06
CA GLN A 224 10.23 12.67 6.76
C GLN A 224 10.53 11.21 7.16
N ALA A 225 10.08 10.78 8.34
CA ALA A 225 10.25 9.42 8.79
C ALA A 225 9.45 8.43 7.92
N ALA A 226 8.20 8.74 7.55
CA ALA A 226 7.40 7.91 6.64
C ALA A 226 8.04 7.79 5.25
N LYS A 227 8.60 8.87 4.70
CA LYS A 227 9.35 8.84 3.43
C LYS A 227 10.56 7.92 3.47
N GLN A 228 11.28 7.85 4.60
CA GLN A 228 12.39 6.90 4.78
C GLN A 228 11.90 5.44 4.77
N VAL A 229 10.71 5.16 5.29
CA VAL A 229 10.09 3.83 5.19
C VAL A 229 9.80 3.48 3.72
N PHE A 230 9.11 4.35 3.01
CA PHE A 230 8.71 4.08 1.63
C PHE A 230 9.87 4.09 0.63
N SER A 231 10.96 4.82 0.89
CA SER A 231 12.16 4.75 0.04
C SER A 231 12.75 3.35 -0.03
N GLN A 232 12.65 2.57 1.05
CA GLN A 232 13.11 1.18 1.07
C GLN A 232 12.18 0.25 0.27
N VAL A 233 10.88 0.52 0.28
CA VAL A 233 9.87 -0.28 -0.42
C VAL A 233 9.88 -0.01 -1.93
N VAL A 234 9.85 1.25 -2.32
CA VAL A 234 9.78 1.64 -3.74
C VAL A 234 11.07 1.24 -4.47
N VAL A 235 12.25 1.39 -3.86
CA VAL A 235 13.53 0.95 -4.43
C VAL A 235 13.61 -0.58 -4.53
N ALA A 236 13.18 -1.31 -3.50
CA ALA A 236 13.14 -2.78 -3.52
C ALA A 236 12.25 -3.32 -4.65
N ALA A 237 11.13 -2.63 -4.93
CA ALA A 237 10.25 -2.96 -6.04
C ALA A 237 10.90 -2.76 -7.42
N SER A 238 11.86 -1.83 -7.53
CA SER A 238 12.61 -1.57 -8.78
C SER A 238 13.80 -2.52 -8.99
N ALA A 239 14.33 -3.14 -7.94
CA ALA A 239 15.51 -4.02 -7.99
C ALA A 239 15.19 -5.49 -8.30
N GLY A 240 13.92 -5.88 -8.27
CA GLY A 240 13.45 -7.25 -8.49
C GLY A 240 13.12 -7.55 -9.95
N GLY A 241 14.04 -7.33 -10.89
CA GLY A 241 13.99 -8.00 -12.18
C GLY A 241 14.26 -9.50 -11.99
N PRO A 242 13.70 -10.42 -12.80
CA PRO A 242 13.89 -11.84 -12.62
C PRO A 242 15.38 -12.17 -12.68
N ALA A 243 15.89 -12.82 -11.62
CA ALA A 243 17.16 -13.51 -11.71
C ALA A 243 17.01 -14.58 -12.80
N LYS A 244 17.85 -14.48 -13.83
CA LYS A 244 17.95 -15.45 -14.91
C LYS A 244 18.39 -16.80 -14.38
#